data_3ca9314b1b4c389e1fab046104fc91b1
#
_entry.id   3ca9314b1b4c389e1fab046104fc91b1
#
_cell.length_a   1.000
_cell.length_b   1.000
_cell.length_c   1.000
_cell.angle_alpha   90.00
_cell.angle_beta   90.00
_cell.angle_gamma   90.00
#
_symmetry.space_group_name_H-M   'P 1'
#
loop_
_entity.id
_entity.type
_entity.pdbx_description
1 polymer ?
#
loop_
_entity_poly.entity_id
_entity_poly.type
_entity_poly.pdbx_seq_one_letter_code
_entity_poly.pdbx_strand_id
1 'polypeptide(L)'
;MKNIVNVSPVNNILVGLLLLPIVVFANEGAIGVTAPIDAANNASLQRGAKAFVNNCLNCHSANYMRYNRLKDIGLTEAQIKDNLLFAGEKVGDTMKVAMNPVDAKKWFGVAPPDLSVEVRARGADWVYAYLRGFYRDSTTATGWNNTVYDKVAMPHVLYELQGEQIMNHKTHQLELVKAGKLSPSEYNNYVGDLTNFMAYMAEPGKQQRQHLGWYALLFLGVLLVLVKKLKNAYWKDIQ
;
A
#
# COMPACT_ATOMS: atom_id res chain seq x y z
N MET A 1 -5.42 -1.31 63.01
CA MET A 1 -4.97 -2.39 62.12
C MET A 1 -4.93 -1.82 60.70
N LYS A 2 -3.74 -1.44 60.19
CA LYS A 2 -3.56 -0.95 58.79
C LYS A 2 -3.00 -2.12 57.98
N ASN A 3 -3.82 -2.68 57.09
CA ASN A 3 -3.35 -3.65 56.12
C ASN A 3 -2.54 -2.93 55.07
N ILE A 4 -1.23 -2.98 55.17
CA ILE A 4 -0.29 -2.53 54.15
C ILE A 4 -0.28 -3.62 53.10
N VAL A 5 -0.90 -3.36 51.93
CA VAL A 5 -0.77 -4.23 50.75
C VAL A 5 0.65 -4.09 50.25
N ASN A 6 1.47 -5.07 50.59
CA ASN A 6 2.86 -5.16 50.15
C ASN A 6 2.87 -5.60 48.69
N VAL A 7 2.84 -4.63 47.75
CA VAL A 7 2.93 -4.89 46.30
C VAL A 7 4.38 -5.29 46.00
N SER A 8 4.62 -6.58 45.89
CA SER A 8 5.96 -7.10 45.59
C SER A 8 6.51 -6.57 44.24
N PRO A 9 7.82 -6.37 44.12
CA PRO A 9 8.44 -5.88 42.86
C PRO A 9 8.15 -6.83 41.66
N VAL A 10 7.85 -8.06 41.90
CA VAL A 10 7.47 -9.06 40.89
C VAL A 10 6.16 -8.70 40.19
N ASN A 11 5.17 -8.13 40.93
CA ASN A 11 3.91 -7.70 40.33
C ASN A 11 4.10 -6.50 39.37
N ASN A 12 5.04 -5.62 39.65
CA ASN A 12 5.32 -4.48 38.77
C ASN A 12 6.02 -4.93 37.46
N ILE A 13 6.80 -6.00 37.51
CA ILE A 13 7.44 -6.59 36.31
C ILE A 13 6.39 -7.32 35.46
N LEU A 14 5.44 -8.03 36.08
CA LEU A 14 4.36 -8.70 35.35
C LEU A 14 3.42 -7.71 34.64
N VAL A 15 3.07 -6.60 35.27
CA VAL A 15 2.26 -5.53 34.66
C VAL A 15 3.02 -4.83 33.53
N GLY A 16 4.34 -4.66 33.67
CA GLY A 16 5.19 -4.13 32.60
C GLY A 16 5.28 -5.04 31.37
N LEU A 17 5.28 -6.37 31.57
CA LEU A 17 5.29 -7.35 30.49
C LEU A 17 3.95 -7.42 29.73
N LEU A 18 2.83 -7.18 30.39
CA LEU A 18 1.49 -7.13 29.78
C LEU A 18 1.24 -5.87 28.93
N LEU A 19 2.07 -4.82 29.11
CA LEU A 19 1.99 -3.58 28.35
C LEU A 19 2.98 -3.53 27.18
N LEU A 20 3.78 -4.57 26.96
CA LEU A 20 4.55 -4.68 25.73
C LEU A 20 3.57 -4.80 24.55
N PRO A 21 3.61 -3.91 23.55
CA PRO A 21 2.80 -4.08 22.36
C PRO A 21 3.19 -5.42 21.76
N ILE A 22 2.26 -6.35 21.71
CA ILE A 22 2.39 -7.54 20.89
C ILE A 22 2.46 -7.01 19.48
N VAL A 23 3.66 -6.90 18.93
CA VAL A 23 3.87 -6.63 17.53
C VAL A 23 3.36 -7.88 16.82
N VAL A 24 2.07 -7.91 16.53
CA VAL A 24 1.49 -8.86 15.60
C VAL A 24 2.07 -8.46 14.25
N PHE A 25 3.15 -9.12 13.85
CA PHE A 25 3.51 -9.18 12.45
C PHE A 25 2.31 -9.89 11.80
N ALA A 26 1.43 -9.13 11.16
CA ALA A 26 0.55 -9.70 10.17
C ALA A 26 1.49 -10.37 9.17
N ASN A 27 1.54 -11.68 9.20
CA ASN A 27 2.26 -12.48 8.21
C ASN A 27 1.48 -12.25 6.91
N GLU A 28 1.87 -11.21 6.17
CA GLU A 28 1.45 -11.03 4.79
C GLU A 28 1.93 -12.30 4.10
N GLY A 29 0.99 -13.21 3.87
CA GLY A 29 1.24 -14.59 3.51
C GLY A 29 2.36 -14.70 2.48
N ALA A 30 3.22 -15.65 2.64
CA ALA A 30 4.45 -15.86 1.88
C ALA A 30 4.21 -15.90 0.36
N ILE A 31 4.02 -14.73 -0.26
CA ILE A 31 3.85 -14.57 -1.71
C ILE A 31 5.22 -14.72 -2.41
N GLY A 32 6.29 -14.85 -1.62
CA GLY A 32 7.65 -15.11 -2.11
C GLY A 32 8.34 -13.93 -2.80
N VAL A 33 7.71 -12.73 -2.83
CA VAL A 33 8.27 -11.52 -3.42
C VAL A 33 8.00 -10.32 -2.53
N THR A 34 8.96 -9.40 -2.46
CA THR A 34 8.84 -8.14 -1.72
C THR A 34 8.75 -6.97 -2.69
N ALA A 35 7.75 -6.10 -2.51
CA ALA A 35 7.60 -4.89 -3.30
C ALA A 35 8.67 -3.85 -2.92
N PRO A 36 9.32 -3.19 -3.90
CA PRO A 36 10.35 -2.18 -3.65
C PRO A 36 9.72 -0.84 -3.25
N ILE A 37 9.15 -0.76 -2.03
CA ILE A 37 8.47 0.42 -1.54
C ILE A 37 9.47 1.39 -0.93
N ASP A 38 9.55 2.59 -1.51
CA ASP A 38 10.33 3.72 -1.00
C ASP A 38 9.54 5.02 -1.13
N ALA A 39 8.90 5.43 -0.05
CA ALA A 39 8.09 6.66 0.00
C ALA A 39 8.93 7.96 -0.12
N ALA A 40 10.26 7.89 0.02
CA ALA A 40 11.16 9.03 -0.16
C ALA A 40 11.63 9.19 -1.62
N ASN A 41 11.45 8.19 -2.45
CA ASN A 41 11.87 8.20 -3.85
C ASN A 41 10.84 8.88 -4.75
N ASN A 42 10.87 10.22 -4.78
CA ASN A 42 9.94 11.00 -5.60
C ASN A 42 9.97 10.61 -7.08
N ALA A 43 11.12 10.24 -7.63
CA ALA A 43 11.21 9.83 -9.04
C ALA A 43 10.42 8.54 -9.30
N SER A 44 10.50 7.56 -8.40
CA SER A 44 9.69 6.34 -8.44
C SER A 44 8.21 6.67 -8.32
N LEU A 45 7.83 7.51 -7.35
CA LEU A 45 6.43 7.93 -7.14
C LEU A 45 5.85 8.65 -8.35
N GLN A 46 6.62 9.51 -9.03
CA GLN A 46 6.20 10.22 -10.26
C GLN A 46 6.00 9.24 -11.42
N ARG A 47 6.93 8.30 -11.65
CA ARG A 47 6.76 7.24 -12.66
C ARG A 47 5.56 6.36 -12.35
N GLY A 48 5.38 5.99 -11.09
CA GLY A 48 4.21 5.23 -10.63
C GLY A 48 2.89 5.97 -10.82
N ALA A 49 2.86 7.29 -10.55
CA ALA A 49 1.68 8.13 -10.80
C ALA A 49 1.31 8.14 -12.30
N LYS A 50 2.31 8.28 -13.18
CA LYS A 50 2.10 8.20 -14.64
C LYS A 50 1.59 6.81 -15.05
N ALA A 51 2.17 5.75 -14.50
CA ALA A 51 1.73 4.38 -14.77
C ALA A 51 0.28 4.15 -14.32
N PHE A 52 -0.10 4.66 -13.14
CA PHE A 52 -1.44 4.57 -12.59
C PHE A 52 -2.48 5.29 -13.46
N VAL A 53 -2.22 6.55 -13.80
CA VAL A 53 -3.14 7.35 -14.61
C VAL A 53 -3.34 6.73 -16.00
N ASN A 54 -2.28 6.22 -16.61
CA ASN A 54 -2.36 5.69 -17.97
C ASN A 54 -2.97 4.28 -18.06
N ASN A 55 -2.83 3.44 -17.03
CA ASN A 55 -3.23 2.04 -17.14
C ASN A 55 -4.34 1.61 -16.18
N CYS A 56 -4.50 2.31 -15.04
CA CYS A 56 -5.45 1.91 -14.00
C CYS A 56 -6.68 2.82 -13.96
N LEU A 57 -6.49 4.13 -14.07
CA LEU A 57 -7.54 5.14 -13.93
C LEU A 57 -8.60 5.09 -15.04
N ASN A 58 -8.37 4.33 -16.11
CA ASN A 58 -9.37 4.09 -17.15
C ASN A 58 -10.54 3.21 -16.65
N CYS A 59 -10.28 2.35 -15.66
CA CYS A 59 -11.27 1.41 -15.12
C CYS A 59 -11.46 1.55 -13.61
N HIS A 60 -10.45 1.98 -12.87
CA HIS A 60 -10.45 2.08 -11.42
C HIS A 60 -10.40 3.52 -10.95
N SER A 61 -11.34 3.92 -10.11
CA SER A 61 -11.21 5.19 -9.38
C SER A 61 -10.23 5.10 -8.23
N ALA A 62 -9.71 6.26 -7.84
CA ALA A 62 -9.03 6.50 -6.58
C ALA A 62 -9.71 7.72 -5.92
N ASN A 63 -10.91 7.49 -5.36
CA ASN A 63 -11.80 8.55 -4.89
C ASN A 63 -11.24 9.37 -3.73
N TYR A 64 -10.28 8.83 -2.97
CA TYR A 64 -9.63 9.53 -1.86
C TYR A 64 -8.34 10.24 -2.26
N MET A 65 -7.87 10.06 -3.52
CA MET A 65 -6.70 10.73 -4.06
C MET A 65 -7.12 11.94 -4.90
N ARG A 66 -6.58 13.11 -4.59
CA ARG A 66 -6.75 14.33 -5.40
C ARG A 66 -5.49 14.56 -6.22
N TYR A 67 -5.63 15.09 -7.44
CA TYR A 67 -4.49 15.41 -8.29
C TYR A 67 -3.53 16.42 -7.65
N ASN A 68 -4.00 17.37 -6.84
CA ASN A 68 -3.14 18.33 -6.16
C ASN A 68 -2.16 17.70 -5.14
N ARG A 69 -2.44 16.48 -4.67
CA ARG A 69 -1.52 15.72 -3.80
C ARG A 69 -0.25 15.27 -4.52
N LEU A 70 -0.26 15.26 -5.85
CA LEU A 70 0.94 14.98 -6.64
C LEU A 70 2.01 16.08 -6.49
N LYS A 71 1.67 17.25 -5.95
CA LYS A 71 2.65 18.28 -5.56
C LYS A 71 3.56 17.80 -4.42
N ASP A 72 3.07 16.94 -3.54
CA ASP A 72 3.84 16.40 -2.41
C ASP A 72 5.00 15.51 -2.86
N ILE A 73 4.91 14.94 -4.06
CA ILE A 73 5.97 14.14 -4.69
C ILE A 73 6.82 14.94 -5.68
N GLY A 74 6.74 16.28 -5.63
CA GLY A 74 7.59 17.20 -6.37
C GLY A 74 7.10 17.60 -7.76
N LEU A 75 5.85 17.30 -8.14
CA LEU A 75 5.29 17.77 -9.40
C LEU A 75 4.72 19.19 -9.28
N THR A 76 4.93 20.00 -10.28
CA THR A 76 4.29 21.32 -10.40
C THR A 76 2.85 21.17 -10.88
N GLU A 77 2.03 22.20 -10.64
CA GLU A 77 0.64 22.20 -11.09
C GLU A 77 0.53 22.12 -12.62
N ALA A 78 1.42 22.79 -13.35
CA ALA A 78 1.48 22.69 -14.79
C ALA A 78 1.77 21.26 -15.26
N GLN A 79 2.79 20.61 -14.68
CA GLN A 79 3.10 19.22 -15.00
C GLN A 79 1.93 18.26 -14.74
N ILE A 80 1.19 18.48 -13.65
CA ILE A 80 0.01 17.67 -13.32
C ILE A 80 -1.09 17.88 -14.36
N LYS A 81 -1.40 19.15 -14.71
CA LYS A 81 -2.42 19.48 -15.70
C LYS A 81 -2.10 18.91 -17.08
N ASP A 82 -0.87 19.08 -17.52
CA ASP A 82 -0.48 18.75 -18.89
C ASP A 82 -0.27 17.24 -19.10
N ASN A 83 0.07 16.49 -18.03
CA ASN A 83 0.51 15.10 -18.18
C ASN A 83 -0.31 14.06 -17.43
N LEU A 84 -1.16 14.44 -16.46
CA LEU A 84 -1.83 13.50 -15.58
C LEU A 84 -3.32 13.77 -15.37
N LEU A 85 -3.80 15.00 -15.60
CA LEU A 85 -5.19 15.40 -15.35
C LEU A 85 -6.09 15.06 -16.54
N PHE A 86 -6.27 13.77 -16.84
CA PHE A 86 -7.11 13.33 -17.95
C PHE A 86 -8.56 13.00 -17.56
N ALA A 87 -8.81 12.70 -16.29
CA ALA A 87 -10.14 12.33 -15.77
C ALA A 87 -10.72 13.37 -14.79
N GLY A 88 -10.33 14.65 -14.93
CA GLY A 88 -10.82 15.77 -14.12
C GLY A 88 -10.65 17.08 -14.85
N GLU A 89 -11.25 18.16 -14.31
CA GLU A 89 -11.17 19.52 -14.88
C GLU A 89 -10.14 20.39 -14.17
N LYS A 90 -9.91 20.15 -12.89
CA LYS A 90 -8.99 20.93 -12.05
C LYS A 90 -8.19 20.04 -11.10
N VAL A 91 -7.01 20.48 -10.71
CA VAL A 91 -6.11 19.73 -9.81
C VAL A 91 -6.71 19.44 -8.42
N GLY A 92 -7.75 20.15 -8.02
CA GLY A 92 -8.49 19.87 -6.79
C GLY A 92 -9.44 18.66 -6.89
N ASP A 93 -9.69 18.15 -8.10
CA ASP A 93 -10.59 17.02 -8.30
C ASP A 93 -9.93 15.72 -7.82
N THR A 94 -10.78 14.77 -7.44
CA THR A 94 -10.33 13.40 -7.12
C THR A 94 -10.14 12.59 -8.40
N MET A 95 -9.30 11.57 -8.35
CA MET A 95 -9.03 10.68 -9.48
C MET A 95 -10.21 9.71 -9.66
N LYS A 96 -11.19 10.11 -10.45
CA LYS A 96 -12.42 9.33 -10.71
C LYS A 96 -12.45 8.87 -12.15
N VAL A 97 -12.86 7.63 -12.36
CA VAL A 97 -13.19 7.11 -13.69
C VAL A 97 -14.60 7.53 -14.06
N ALA A 98 -14.83 7.78 -15.36
CA ALA A 98 -16.16 8.10 -15.90
C ALA A 98 -17.06 6.85 -16.04
N MET A 99 -16.49 5.64 -15.91
CA MET A 99 -17.20 4.37 -16.06
C MET A 99 -18.30 4.21 -14.99
N ASN A 100 -19.53 3.96 -15.43
CA ASN A 100 -20.65 3.67 -14.54
C ASN A 100 -20.49 2.27 -13.92
N PRO A 101 -20.53 2.12 -12.57
CA PRO A 101 -20.36 0.82 -11.91
C PRO A 101 -21.40 -0.23 -12.34
N VAL A 102 -22.63 0.16 -12.67
CA VAL A 102 -23.67 -0.77 -13.12
C VAL A 102 -23.34 -1.32 -14.50
N ASP A 103 -22.86 -0.49 -15.40
CA ASP A 103 -22.46 -0.93 -16.73
C ASP A 103 -21.16 -1.72 -16.69
N ALA A 104 -20.18 -1.32 -15.87
CA ALA A 104 -18.98 -2.07 -15.62
C ALA A 104 -19.28 -3.50 -15.13
N LYS A 105 -20.25 -3.65 -14.22
CA LYS A 105 -20.67 -4.98 -13.75
C LYS A 105 -21.28 -5.82 -14.89
N LYS A 106 -22.00 -5.22 -15.83
CA LYS A 106 -22.54 -5.95 -17.01
C LYS A 106 -21.44 -6.39 -17.95
N TRP A 107 -20.39 -5.56 -18.12
CA TRP A 107 -19.31 -5.84 -19.07
C TRP A 107 -18.27 -6.84 -18.53
N PHE A 108 -17.93 -6.74 -17.24
CA PHE A 108 -16.85 -7.52 -16.62
C PHE A 108 -17.33 -8.57 -15.61
N GLY A 109 -18.66 -8.65 -15.37
CA GLY A 109 -19.22 -9.51 -14.31
C GLY A 109 -19.09 -8.91 -12.90
N VAL A 110 -18.15 -7.99 -12.69
CA VAL A 110 -17.90 -7.27 -11.44
C VAL A 110 -17.50 -5.82 -11.75
N ALA A 111 -17.92 -4.87 -10.93
CA ALA A 111 -17.43 -3.50 -11.06
C ALA A 111 -15.97 -3.43 -10.55
N PRO A 112 -15.04 -2.78 -11.32
CA PRO A 112 -13.67 -2.56 -10.84
C PRO A 112 -13.69 -1.84 -9.48
N PRO A 113 -12.94 -2.33 -8.47
CA PRO A 113 -12.89 -1.69 -7.16
C PRO A 113 -12.14 -0.36 -7.20
N ASP A 114 -12.42 0.50 -6.21
CA ASP A 114 -11.64 1.70 -5.96
C ASP A 114 -10.26 1.33 -5.40
N LEU A 115 -9.20 1.92 -5.94
CA LEU A 115 -7.81 1.57 -5.58
C LEU A 115 -7.19 2.49 -4.53
N SER A 116 -7.94 3.46 -3.99
CA SER A 116 -7.40 4.46 -3.04
C SER A 116 -6.63 3.86 -1.87
N VAL A 117 -7.09 2.72 -1.34
CA VAL A 117 -6.52 2.06 -0.15
C VAL A 117 -6.20 0.58 -0.36
N GLU A 118 -6.19 0.10 -1.59
CA GLU A 118 -6.02 -1.32 -1.91
C GLU A 118 -4.69 -1.87 -1.39
N VAL A 119 -3.59 -1.11 -1.52
CA VAL A 119 -2.28 -1.50 -0.98
C VAL A 119 -2.29 -1.57 0.55
N ARG A 120 -3.10 -0.75 1.22
CA ARG A 120 -3.25 -0.82 2.68
C ARG A 120 -4.09 -2.02 3.12
N ALA A 121 -5.07 -2.41 2.31
CA ALA A 121 -5.97 -3.51 2.62
C ALA A 121 -5.32 -4.88 2.36
N ARG A 122 -4.55 -5.01 1.27
CA ARG A 122 -3.98 -6.29 0.84
C ARG A 122 -2.48 -6.43 1.07
N GLY A 123 -1.78 -5.32 1.33
CA GLY A 123 -0.33 -5.27 1.38
C GLY A 123 0.32 -4.95 0.02
N ALA A 124 1.49 -4.30 0.08
CA ALA A 124 2.24 -3.92 -1.11
C ALA A 124 2.76 -5.14 -1.88
N ASP A 125 3.24 -6.15 -1.17
CA ASP A 125 3.77 -7.39 -1.73
C ASP A 125 2.70 -8.15 -2.52
N TRP A 126 1.47 -8.15 -1.99
CA TRP A 126 0.33 -8.75 -2.67
C TRP A 126 0.03 -8.05 -4.01
N VAL A 127 -0.06 -6.72 -4.01
CA VAL A 127 -0.35 -5.94 -5.24
C VAL A 127 0.78 -6.10 -6.25
N TYR A 128 2.04 -6.07 -5.80
CA TYR A 128 3.20 -6.28 -6.64
C TYR A 128 3.23 -7.66 -7.28
N ALA A 129 2.95 -8.71 -6.50
CA ALA A 129 2.84 -10.09 -7.01
C ALA A 129 1.66 -10.25 -7.96
N TYR A 130 0.50 -9.68 -7.60
CA TYR A 130 -0.70 -9.73 -8.42
C TYR A 130 -0.48 -9.15 -9.82
N LEU A 131 0.10 -7.96 -9.94
CA LEU A 131 0.36 -7.31 -11.23
C LEU A 131 1.39 -8.06 -12.10
N ARG A 132 2.22 -8.92 -11.50
CA ARG A 132 3.21 -9.75 -12.19
C ARG A 132 2.73 -11.18 -12.46
N GLY A 133 1.68 -11.60 -11.78
CA GLY A 133 1.19 -12.98 -11.74
C GLY A 133 0.17 -13.35 -12.82
N PHE A 134 -0.09 -12.51 -13.82
CA PHE A 134 -1.03 -12.80 -14.89
C PHE A 134 -0.46 -13.82 -15.89
N TYR A 135 -1.31 -14.74 -16.34
CA TYR A 135 -0.98 -15.72 -17.37
C TYR A 135 -2.18 -16.03 -18.26
N ARG A 136 -1.93 -16.55 -19.46
CA ARG A 136 -2.97 -16.99 -20.39
C ARG A 136 -3.70 -18.23 -19.86
N ASP A 137 -5.03 -18.13 -19.84
CA ASP A 137 -5.92 -19.21 -19.43
C ASP A 137 -7.22 -19.13 -20.26
N SER A 138 -7.35 -20.02 -21.21
CA SER A 138 -8.52 -20.07 -22.11
C SER A 138 -9.81 -20.49 -21.42
N THR A 139 -9.77 -20.92 -20.17
CA THR A 139 -10.95 -21.33 -19.41
C THR A 139 -11.65 -20.14 -18.74
N THR A 140 -11.00 -18.98 -18.68
CA THR A 140 -11.55 -17.75 -18.11
C THR A 140 -12.21 -16.88 -19.17
N ALA A 141 -13.19 -16.07 -18.76
CA ALA A 141 -13.92 -15.18 -19.68
C ALA A 141 -13.03 -14.11 -20.34
N THR A 142 -11.97 -13.67 -19.66
CA THR A 142 -11.02 -12.67 -20.18
C THR A 142 -9.87 -13.28 -20.95
N GLY A 143 -9.70 -14.60 -20.93
CA GLY A 143 -8.52 -15.31 -21.48
C GLY A 143 -7.27 -15.14 -20.60
N TRP A 144 -7.42 -14.62 -19.37
CA TRP A 144 -6.34 -14.39 -18.41
C TRP A 144 -6.72 -14.94 -17.04
N ASN A 145 -5.74 -15.49 -16.33
CA ASN A 145 -5.83 -15.85 -14.93
C ASN A 145 -4.64 -15.28 -14.15
N ASN A 146 -4.60 -15.49 -12.83
CA ASN A 146 -3.59 -14.90 -11.97
C ASN A 146 -3.14 -15.87 -10.88
N THR A 147 -1.84 -15.92 -10.58
CA THR A 147 -1.27 -16.80 -9.56
C THR A 147 -1.62 -16.42 -8.14
N VAL A 148 -1.96 -15.15 -7.91
CA VAL A 148 -2.28 -14.61 -6.57
C VAL A 148 -3.78 -14.60 -6.32
N TYR A 149 -4.58 -14.46 -7.39
CA TYR A 149 -6.03 -14.42 -7.31
C TYR A 149 -6.65 -15.24 -8.45
N ASP A 150 -7.00 -16.49 -8.17
CA ASP A 150 -7.58 -17.39 -9.17
C ASP A 150 -8.95 -16.90 -9.68
N LYS A 151 -9.22 -17.20 -10.95
CA LYS A 151 -10.46 -16.80 -11.68
C LYS A 151 -10.67 -15.29 -11.67
N VAL A 152 -9.60 -14.54 -11.84
CA VAL A 152 -9.64 -13.07 -11.86
C VAL A 152 -10.52 -12.55 -13.00
N ALA A 153 -11.44 -11.64 -12.67
CA ALA A 153 -12.29 -10.98 -13.69
C ALA A 153 -11.56 -9.84 -14.42
N MET A 154 -10.52 -9.25 -13.80
CA MET A 154 -9.68 -8.23 -14.41
C MET A 154 -8.85 -8.81 -15.54
N PRO A 155 -8.90 -8.26 -16.77
CA PRO A 155 -7.98 -8.64 -17.83
C PRO A 155 -6.56 -8.16 -17.53
N HIS A 156 -5.54 -8.78 -18.14
CA HIS A 156 -4.17 -8.33 -17.99
C HIS A 156 -3.91 -7.03 -18.78
N VAL A 157 -4.16 -5.88 -18.17
CA VAL A 157 -4.04 -4.56 -18.82
C VAL A 157 -2.61 -4.17 -19.18
N LEU A 158 -1.60 -4.80 -18.57
CA LEU A 158 -0.18 -4.55 -18.79
C LEU A 158 0.47 -5.57 -19.74
N TYR A 159 -0.30 -6.39 -20.45
CA TYR A 159 0.22 -7.48 -21.28
C TYR A 159 1.17 -7.01 -22.38
N GLU A 160 0.95 -5.82 -22.95
CA GLU A 160 1.86 -5.26 -23.95
C GLU A 160 3.25 -4.94 -23.37
N LEU A 161 3.31 -4.60 -22.08
CA LEU A 161 4.56 -4.29 -21.40
C LEU A 161 5.25 -5.57 -20.92
N GLN A 162 4.51 -6.47 -20.29
CA GLN A 162 5.04 -7.73 -19.72
C GLN A 162 5.29 -8.78 -20.79
N GLY A 163 4.40 -8.89 -21.76
CA GLY A 163 4.29 -10.03 -22.64
C GLY A 163 3.26 -11.06 -22.17
N GLU A 164 3.26 -12.22 -22.81
CA GLU A 164 2.33 -13.29 -22.48
C GLU A 164 3.05 -14.43 -21.75
N GLN A 165 2.52 -14.77 -20.59
CA GLN A 165 2.98 -15.89 -19.76
C GLN A 165 1.96 -17.02 -19.80
N ILE A 166 2.43 -18.25 -19.62
CA ILE A 166 1.62 -19.44 -19.39
C ILE A 166 2.00 -20.09 -18.06
N MET A 167 1.06 -20.82 -17.47
CA MET A 167 1.33 -21.63 -16.29
C MET A 167 1.88 -22.99 -16.69
N ASN A 168 3.09 -23.33 -16.24
CA ASN A 168 3.59 -24.68 -16.33
C ASN A 168 2.95 -25.53 -15.22
N HIS A 169 2.03 -26.41 -15.58
CA HIS A 169 1.29 -27.23 -14.62
C HIS A 169 2.15 -28.28 -13.88
N LYS A 170 3.38 -28.55 -14.36
CA LYS A 170 4.28 -29.51 -13.69
C LYS A 170 5.13 -28.83 -12.61
N THR A 171 5.60 -27.60 -12.89
CA THR A 171 6.49 -26.85 -12.00
C THR A 171 5.76 -25.79 -11.18
N HIS A 172 4.49 -25.48 -11.53
CA HIS A 172 3.70 -24.37 -10.99
C HIS A 172 4.40 -23.01 -11.12
N GLN A 173 5.21 -22.84 -12.17
CA GLN A 173 5.91 -21.60 -12.47
C GLN A 173 5.35 -20.96 -13.74
N LEU A 174 5.46 -19.62 -13.80
CA LEU A 174 5.12 -18.86 -14.99
C LEU A 174 6.27 -18.90 -16.00
N GLU A 175 5.95 -19.16 -17.25
CA GLU A 175 6.88 -19.16 -18.38
C GLU A 175 6.48 -18.07 -19.38
N LEU A 176 7.42 -17.19 -19.73
CA LEU A 176 7.20 -16.16 -20.72
C LEU A 176 7.26 -16.79 -22.13
N VAL A 177 6.14 -16.83 -22.82
CA VAL A 177 6.04 -17.42 -24.18
C VAL A 177 6.07 -16.37 -25.29
N LYS A 178 5.75 -15.12 -24.95
CA LYS A 178 5.83 -13.99 -25.89
C LYS A 178 6.34 -12.77 -25.17
N ALA A 179 7.46 -12.22 -25.61
CA ALA A 179 8.05 -11.04 -25.02
C ALA A 179 7.14 -9.80 -25.19
N GLY A 180 7.07 -8.96 -24.14
CA GLY A 180 6.46 -7.65 -24.20
C GLY A 180 7.41 -6.56 -24.66
N LYS A 181 7.00 -5.31 -24.48
CA LYS A 181 7.81 -4.13 -24.78
C LYS A 181 8.96 -3.93 -23.79
N LEU A 182 8.83 -4.45 -22.58
CA LEU A 182 9.84 -4.37 -21.51
C LEU A 182 10.48 -5.74 -21.28
N SER A 183 11.75 -5.75 -20.95
CA SER A 183 12.40 -6.93 -20.40
C SER A 183 11.77 -7.28 -19.03
N PRO A 184 11.93 -8.51 -18.53
CA PRO A 184 11.40 -8.89 -17.22
C PRO A 184 11.88 -8.00 -16.06
N SER A 185 13.13 -7.53 -16.11
CA SER A 185 13.68 -6.60 -15.12
C SER A 185 13.03 -5.22 -15.19
N GLU A 186 12.90 -4.66 -16.41
CA GLU A 186 12.25 -3.36 -16.61
C GLU A 186 10.77 -3.41 -16.20
N TYR A 187 10.07 -4.51 -16.52
CA TYR A 187 8.69 -4.70 -16.11
C TYR A 187 8.56 -4.79 -14.57
N ASN A 188 9.46 -5.49 -13.90
CA ASN A 188 9.50 -5.55 -12.45
C ASN A 188 9.70 -4.15 -11.83
N ASN A 189 10.58 -3.34 -12.40
CA ASN A 189 10.79 -1.96 -11.95
C ASN A 189 9.55 -1.09 -12.20
N TYR A 190 8.91 -1.24 -13.36
CA TYR A 190 7.69 -0.51 -13.72
C TYR A 190 6.54 -0.82 -12.74
N VAL A 191 6.30 -2.08 -12.45
CA VAL A 191 5.29 -2.51 -11.47
C VAL A 191 5.70 -2.09 -10.05
N GLY A 192 7.00 -2.10 -9.75
CA GLY A 192 7.54 -1.58 -8.49
C GLY A 192 7.21 -0.11 -8.28
N ASP A 193 7.47 0.74 -9.27
CA ASP A 193 7.13 2.16 -9.25
C ASP A 193 5.60 2.38 -9.10
N LEU A 194 4.80 1.62 -9.84
CA LEU A 194 3.34 1.65 -9.74
C LEU A 194 2.85 1.28 -8.34
N THR A 195 3.36 0.18 -7.78
CA THR A 195 3.01 -0.27 -6.43
C THR A 195 3.46 0.73 -5.36
N ASN A 196 4.65 1.33 -5.53
CA ASN A 196 5.15 2.39 -4.65
C ASN A 196 4.23 3.62 -4.65
N PHE A 197 3.76 4.05 -5.82
CA PHE A 197 2.78 5.13 -5.91
C PHE A 197 1.43 4.74 -5.26
N MET A 198 0.95 3.53 -5.47
CA MET A 198 -0.28 3.06 -4.83
C MET A 198 -0.13 2.98 -3.30
N ALA A 199 1.05 2.64 -2.78
CA ALA A 199 1.36 2.67 -1.36
C ALA A 199 1.34 4.11 -0.81
N TYR A 200 1.94 5.06 -1.54
CA TYR A 200 1.84 6.49 -1.22
C TYR A 200 0.39 6.98 -1.25
N MET A 201 -0.38 6.63 -2.27
CA MET A 201 -1.79 7.01 -2.41
C MET A 201 -2.64 6.51 -1.23
N ALA A 202 -2.39 5.29 -0.77
CA ALA A 202 -3.09 4.71 0.38
C ALA A 202 -2.76 5.39 1.72
N GLU A 203 -1.58 6.02 1.84
CA GLU A 203 -1.15 6.71 3.06
C GLU A 203 -0.16 7.86 2.77
N PRO A 204 -0.64 8.98 2.16
CA PRO A 204 0.24 10.09 1.78
C PRO A 204 0.94 10.78 2.96
N GLY A 205 0.34 10.73 4.16
CA GLY A 205 0.88 11.32 5.39
C GLY A 205 1.84 10.42 6.17
N LYS A 206 2.21 9.24 5.67
CA LYS A 206 3.00 8.25 6.43
C LYS A 206 4.32 8.81 6.96
N GLN A 207 5.09 9.48 6.12
CA GLN A 207 6.37 10.08 6.52
C GLN A 207 6.21 11.15 7.59
N GLN A 208 5.29 12.10 7.40
CA GLN A 208 5.02 13.16 8.38
C GLN A 208 4.56 12.59 9.71
N ARG A 209 3.68 11.58 9.69
CA ARG A 209 3.21 10.90 10.90
C ARG A 209 4.36 10.19 11.63
N GLN A 210 5.27 9.54 10.91
CA GLN A 210 6.43 8.89 11.52
C GLN A 210 7.36 9.91 12.19
N HIS A 211 7.66 11.02 11.52
CA HIS A 211 8.47 12.08 12.12
C HIS A 211 7.81 12.69 13.37
N LEU A 212 6.53 13.03 13.28
CA LEU A 212 5.77 13.53 14.43
C LEU A 212 5.73 12.51 15.58
N GLY A 213 5.62 11.23 15.25
CA GLY A 213 5.62 10.14 16.23
C GLY A 213 6.91 10.08 17.06
N TRP A 214 8.07 10.28 16.43
CA TRP A 214 9.34 10.34 17.17
C TRP A 214 9.40 11.52 18.14
N TYR A 215 8.95 12.72 17.75
CA TYR A 215 8.88 13.87 18.66
C TYR A 215 7.90 13.63 19.81
N ALA A 216 6.75 13.02 19.52
CA ALA A 216 5.77 12.67 20.55
C ALA A 216 6.33 11.64 21.55
N LEU A 217 7.04 10.61 21.09
CA LEU A 217 7.69 9.62 21.96
C LEU A 217 8.78 10.24 22.84
N LEU A 218 9.59 11.15 22.28
CA LEU A 218 10.61 11.88 23.04
C LEU A 218 9.95 12.74 24.15
N PHE A 219 8.92 13.49 23.80
CA PHE A 219 8.17 14.30 24.76
C PHE A 219 7.55 13.46 25.88
N LEU A 220 6.91 12.34 25.53
CA LEU A 220 6.32 11.43 26.52
C LEU A 220 7.38 10.78 27.41
N GLY A 221 8.57 10.47 26.87
CA GLY A 221 9.69 9.95 27.64
C GLY A 221 10.18 10.95 28.70
N VAL A 222 10.35 12.21 28.31
CA VAL A 222 10.72 13.30 29.25
C VAL A 222 9.62 13.49 30.31
N LEU A 223 8.37 13.54 29.89
CA LEU A 223 7.22 13.67 30.80
C LEU A 223 7.17 12.53 31.81
N LEU A 224 7.39 11.29 31.37
CA LEU A 224 7.43 10.11 32.25
C LEU A 224 8.49 10.24 33.35
N VAL A 225 9.70 10.73 32.99
CA VAL A 225 10.79 10.95 33.96
C VAL A 225 10.37 12.02 34.99
N LEU A 226 9.79 13.14 34.55
CA LEU A 226 9.34 14.21 35.42
C LEU A 226 8.23 13.76 36.36
N VAL A 227 7.21 13.08 35.84
CA VAL A 227 6.11 12.54 36.64
C VAL A 227 6.60 11.50 37.65
N LYS A 228 7.56 10.64 37.28
CA LYS A 228 8.17 9.67 38.20
C LYS A 228 8.94 10.38 39.34
N LYS A 229 9.71 11.41 39.01
CA LYS A 229 10.41 12.22 40.01
C LYS A 229 9.42 12.95 40.95
N LEU A 230 8.37 13.54 40.39
CA LEU A 230 7.31 14.21 41.14
C LEU A 230 6.59 13.21 42.08
N LYS A 231 6.18 12.06 41.55
CA LYS A 231 5.60 10.99 42.37
C LYS A 231 6.52 10.64 43.56
N ASN A 232 7.79 10.39 43.30
CA ASN A 232 8.73 9.99 44.35
C ASN A 232 8.93 11.11 45.38
N ALA A 233 8.87 12.40 44.99
CA ALA A 233 8.95 13.53 45.93
C ALA A 233 7.73 13.64 46.85
N TYR A 234 6.50 13.47 46.29
CA TYR A 234 5.26 13.60 47.08
C TYR A 234 4.97 12.36 47.95
N TRP A 235 5.46 11.18 47.57
CA TRP A 235 5.20 9.93 48.25
C TRP A 235 6.34 9.48 49.19
N LYS A 236 7.35 10.33 49.33
CA LYS A 236 8.54 10.04 50.13
C LYS A 236 8.22 9.76 51.62
N ASP A 237 7.21 10.44 52.17
CA ASP A 237 6.85 10.33 53.58
C ASP A 237 5.73 9.32 53.86
N ILE A 238 5.31 8.56 52.85
CA ILE A 238 4.21 7.57 52.97
C ILE A 238 4.74 6.11 52.93
N GLN A 239 6.06 5.93 52.83
CA GLN A 239 6.72 4.63 52.90
C GLN A 239 7.10 4.24 54.32
#